data_d543ee0cfab87cae9061de7b1850882d
#
_entry.id   d543ee0cfab87cae9061de7b1850882d
#
_cell.length_a   1.000
_cell.length_b   1.000
_cell.length_c   1.000
_cell.angle_alpha   90.00
_cell.angle_beta   90.00
_cell.angle_gamma   90.00
#
_symmetry.space_group_name_H-M   'P 1'
#
loop_
_entity.id
_entity.type
_entity.pdbx_description
1 polymer ?
#
loop_
_entity_poly.entity_id
_entity_poly.type
_entity_poly.pdbx_seq_one_letter_code
_entity_poly.pdbx_strand_id
1 'polypeptide(L)'
;MAAELAESYELDPFAALLLVSRGVTADNADEFLYPQCDIDPFLLPDMEKAANRIRKAIESFEKIAVFGDYDADGVTSAAVMY
;
A
#
# COMPACT_ATOMS: atom_id res chain seq x y z
N MET A 1 -4.74 -21.42 17.72
CA MET A 1 -4.14 -20.40 16.80
C MET A 1 -5.21 -19.65 16.01
N ALA A 2 -5.96 -20.24 15.07
CA ALA A 2 -7.01 -19.50 14.36
C ALA A 2 -8.14 -19.02 15.26
N ALA A 3 -8.57 -19.84 16.23
CA ALA A 3 -9.58 -19.45 17.20
C ALA A 3 -9.14 -18.30 18.12
N GLU A 4 -7.89 -18.29 18.53
CA GLU A 4 -7.30 -17.20 19.31
C GLU A 4 -7.24 -15.88 18.51
N LEU A 5 -6.85 -15.94 17.24
CA LEU A 5 -6.87 -14.78 16.36
C LEU A 5 -8.29 -14.26 16.12
N ALA A 6 -9.26 -15.16 15.90
CA ALA A 6 -10.65 -14.79 15.72
C ALA A 6 -11.21 -14.05 16.95
N GLU A 7 -10.89 -14.53 18.14
CA GLU A 7 -11.34 -13.91 19.39
C GLU A 7 -10.61 -12.59 19.67
N SER A 8 -9.28 -12.56 19.52
CA SER A 8 -8.47 -11.38 19.85
C SER A 8 -8.74 -10.18 18.93
N TYR A 9 -9.08 -10.43 17.67
CA TYR A 9 -9.27 -9.40 16.64
C TYR A 9 -10.74 -9.28 16.18
N GLU A 10 -11.66 -9.94 16.86
CA GLU A 10 -13.10 -9.97 16.49
C GLU A 10 -13.34 -10.35 15.02
N LEU A 11 -12.54 -11.32 14.52
CA LEU A 11 -12.59 -11.76 13.13
C LEU A 11 -13.58 -12.92 12.95
N ASP A 12 -14.16 -12.99 11.76
CA ASP A 12 -14.86 -14.20 11.33
C ASP A 12 -13.91 -15.40 11.39
N PRO A 13 -14.36 -16.57 11.92
CA PRO A 13 -13.50 -17.77 12.04
C PRO A 13 -12.88 -18.22 10.72
N PHE A 14 -13.55 -18.03 9.59
CA PHE A 14 -13.01 -18.35 8.28
C PHE A 14 -11.88 -17.38 7.87
N ALA A 15 -12.06 -16.08 8.14
CA ALA A 15 -11.02 -15.09 7.92
C ALA A 15 -9.76 -15.39 8.76
N ALA A 16 -9.93 -15.73 10.03
CA ALA A 16 -8.83 -16.12 10.90
C ALA A 16 -8.09 -17.37 10.39
N LEU A 17 -8.82 -18.35 9.88
CA LEU A 17 -8.22 -19.54 9.26
C LEU A 17 -7.39 -19.21 8.02
N LEU A 18 -7.86 -18.31 7.17
CA LEU A 18 -7.12 -17.84 6.00
C LEU A 18 -5.83 -17.10 6.42
N LEU A 19 -5.87 -16.28 7.44
CA LEU A 19 -4.70 -15.58 7.96
C LEU A 19 -3.65 -16.57 8.46
N VAL A 20 -4.06 -17.54 9.26
CA VAL A 20 -3.15 -18.60 9.75
C VAL A 20 -2.54 -19.40 8.58
N SER A 21 -3.33 -19.72 7.56
CA SER A 21 -2.82 -20.43 6.38
C SER A 21 -1.77 -19.64 5.60
N ARG A 22 -1.70 -18.34 5.80
CA ARG A 22 -0.72 -17.41 5.22
C ARG A 22 0.44 -17.06 6.15
N GLY A 23 0.54 -17.77 7.26
CA GLY A 23 1.64 -17.60 8.22
C GLY A 23 1.44 -16.47 9.23
N VAL A 24 0.23 -15.95 9.34
CA VAL A 24 -0.09 -14.96 10.37
C VAL A 24 -0.24 -15.67 11.72
N THR A 25 0.46 -15.19 12.71
CA THR A 25 0.45 -15.67 14.10
C THR A 25 0.04 -14.54 15.05
N ALA A 26 -0.17 -14.84 16.32
CA ALA A 26 -0.45 -13.81 17.32
C ALA A 26 0.66 -12.75 17.40
N ASP A 27 1.91 -13.13 17.13
CA ASP A 27 3.06 -12.23 17.24
C ASP A 27 3.16 -11.21 16.08
N ASN A 28 2.62 -11.53 14.90
CA ASN A 28 2.69 -10.66 13.72
C ASN A 28 1.33 -10.17 13.20
N ALA A 29 0.25 -10.54 13.89
CA ALA A 29 -1.10 -10.20 13.45
C ALA A 29 -1.37 -8.69 13.45
N ASP A 30 -0.88 -7.96 14.44
CA ASP A 30 -1.03 -6.51 14.51
C ASP A 30 -0.38 -5.81 13.31
N GLU A 31 0.85 -6.17 12.99
CA GLU A 31 1.59 -5.61 11.87
C GLU A 31 0.93 -5.98 10.52
N PHE A 32 0.38 -7.18 10.42
CA PHE A 32 -0.30 -7.64 9.22
C PHE A 32 -1.66 -6.96 9.00
N LEU A 33 -2.47 -6.84 10.06
CA LEU A 33 -3.83 -6.29 9.98
C LEU A 33 -3.85 -4.76 9.97
N TYR A 34 -2.91 -4.13 10.69
CA TYR A 34 -2.84 -2.69 10.86
C TYR A 34 -1.43 -2.16 10.54
N PRO A 35 -0.95 -2.37 9.30
CA PRO A 35 0.40 -1.96 8.94
C PRO A 35 0.56 -0.46 9.08
N GLN A 36 1.57 -0.04 9.83
CA GLN A 36 1.99 1.36 9.87
C GLN A 36 3.05 1.58 8.80
N CYS A 37 2.71 2.40 7.81
CA CYS A 37 3.57 2.66 6.68
C CYS A 37 4.40 3.94 6.93
N ASP A 38 5.46 3.80 7.71
CA ASP A 38 6.43 4.89 7.99
C ASP A 38 7.66 4.84 7.09
N ILE A 39 7.55 4.13 5.96
CA ILE A 39 8.67 4.00 5.01
C ILE A 39 8.82 5.29 4.23
N ASP A 40 10.01 5.91 4.30
CA ASP A 40 10.34 7.07 3.50
C ASP A 40 10.33 6.72 2.00
N PRO A 41 9.46 7.34 1.18
CA PRO A 41 9.39 7.06 -0.25
C PRO A 41 10.70 7.39 -1.00
N PHE A 42 11.53 8.27 -0.45
CA PHE A 42 12.83 8.60 -1.06
C PHE A 42 13.90 7.50 -0.91
N LEU A 43 13.60 6.42 -0.19
CA LEU A 43 14.40 5.20 -0.22
C LEU A 43 14.27 4.44 -1.55
N LEU A 44 13.22 4.70 -2.34
CA LEU A 44 13.09 4.13 -3.68
C LEU A 44 14.15 4.75 -4.62
N PRO A 45 14.84 3.92 -5.43
CA PRO A 45 15.77 4.42 -6.43
C PRO A 45 15.12 5.46 -7.36
N ASP A 46 15.83 6.53 -7.66
CA ASP A 46 15.39 7.63 -8.54
C ASP A 46 14.12 8.39 -8.09
N MET A 47 13.60 8.16 -6.90
CA MET A 47 12.41 8.87 -6.41
C MET A 47 12.65 10.39 -6.34
N GLU A 48 13.78 10.82 -5.83
CA GLU A 48 14.14 12.25 -5.77
C GLU A 48 14.22 12.88 -7.16
N LYS A 49 14.83 12.18 -8.11
CA LYS A 49 14.92 12.61 -9.50
C LYS A 49 13.55 12.74 -10.15
N ALA A 50 12.67 11.76 -9.94
CA ALA A 50 11.29 11.77 -10.45
C ALA A 50 10.46 12.92 -9.84
N ALA A 51 10.52 13.09 -8.53
CA ALA A 51 9.81 14.15 -7.83
C ALA A 51 10.27 15.54 -8.27
N ASN A 52 11.58 15.74 -8.42
CA ASN A 52 12.16 17.01 -8.91
C ASN A 52 11.76 17.29 -10.36
N ARG A 53 11.69 16.24 -11.21
CA ARG A 53 11.25 16.40 -12.60
C ARG A 53 9.78 16.84 -12.69
N ILE A 54 8.91 16.24 -11.89
CA ILE A 54 7.50 16.61 -11.83
C ILE A 54 7.33 18.04 -11.30
N ARG A 55 8.03 18.39 -10.23
CA ARG A 55 8.00 19.74 -9.67
C ARG A 55 8.42 20.79 -10.71
N LYS A 56 9.51 20.53 -11.44
CA LYS A 56 9.96 21.42 -12.52
C LYS A 56 8.91 21.56 -13.62
N ALA A 57 8.24 20.48 -14.01
CA ALA A 57 7.17 20.53 -15.00
C ALA A 57 5.99 21.43 -14.55
N ILE A 58 5.61 21.31 -13.28
CA ILE A 58 4.57 22.17 -12.69
C ILE A 58 5.00 23.64 -12.68
N GLU A 59 6.20 23.94 -12.21
CA GLU A 59 6.75 25.30 -12.13
C GLU A 59 6.92 25.96 -13.51
N SER A 60 7.20 25.15 -14.53
CA SER A 60 7.39 25.60 -15.92
C SER A 60 6.11 25.56 -16.77
N PHE A 61 4.96 25.21 -16.15
CA PHE A 61 3.69 25.07 -16.85
C PHE A 61 3.73 24.08 -18.02
N GLU A 62 4.55 23.03 -17.90
CA GLU A 62 4.59 21.95 -18.88
C GLU A 62 3.31 21.11 -18.82
N LYS A 63 2.91 20.55 -19.95
CA LYS A 63 1.78 19.61 -19.99
C LYS A 63 2.23 18.26 -19.40
N ILE A 64 1.51 17.80 -18.40
CA ILE A 64 1.74 16.49 -17.79
C ILE A 64 0.57 15.58 -18.16
N ALA A 65 0.88 14.42 -18.73
CA ALA A 65 -0.10 13.36 -19.01
C ALA A 65 0.06 12.26 -17.97
N VAL A 66 -1.04 11.88 -17.32
CA VAL A 66 -1.09 10.74 -16.41
C VAL A 66 -1.75 9.57 -17.15
N PHE A 67 -1.01 8.50 -17.34
CA PHE A 67 -1.50 7.30 -18.01
C PHE A 67 -1.51 6.13 -17.03
N GLY A 68 -2.68 5.55 -16.79
CA GLY A 68 -2.87 4.35 -15.98
C GLY A 68 -3.51 3.24 -16.79
N ASP A 69 -3.16 2.00 -16.46
CA ASP A 69 -3.78 0.82 -17.03
C ASP A 69 -5.21 0.63 -16.49
N TYR A 70 -5.97 -0.27 -17.08
CA TYR A 70 -7.40 -0.49 -16.77
C TYR A 70 -7.65 -1.39 -15.54
N ASP A 71 -6.62 -2.03 -15.00
CA ASP A 71 -6.72 -2.82 -13.77
C ASP A 71 -6.81 -1.93 -12.50
N ALA A 72 -7.04 -2.54 -11.35
CA ALA A 72 -7.31 -1.81 -10.12
C ALA A 72 -6.13 -0.92 -9.68
N ASP A 73 -4.90 -1.38 -9.83
CA ASP A 73 -3.70 -0.61 -9.48
C ASP A 73 -3.43 0.53 -10.47
N GLY A 74 -3.66 0.31 -11.77
CA GLY A 74 -3.56 1.34 -12.78
C GLY A 74 -4.57 2.47 -12.59
N VAL A 75 -5.83 2.15 -12.34
CA VAL A 75 -6.89 3.15 -12.09
C VAL A 75 -6.62 3.93 -10.81
N THR A 76 -6.27 3.26 -9.72
CA THR A 76 -5.99 3.91 -8.43
C THR A 76 -4.73 4.76 -8.47
N SER A 77 -3.67 4.29 -9.12
CA SER A 77 -2.44 5.06 -9.31
C SER A 77 -2.68 6.33 -10.13
N ALA A 78 -3.44 6.23 -11.22
CA ALA A 78 -3.82 7.40 -12.02
C ALA A 78 -4.63 8.41 -11.21
N ALA A 79 -5.57 7.94 -10.38
CA ALA A 79 -6.38 8.80 -9.51
C ALA A 79 -5.54 9.53 -8.45
N VAL A 80 -4.51 8.88 -7.90
CA VAL A 80 -3.60 9.51 -6.93
C VAL A 80 -2.73 10.59 -7.59
N MET A 81 -2.30 10.35 -8.83
CA MET A 81 -1.43 11.29 -9.55
C MET A 81 -2.19 12.48 -10.17
N TYR A 82 -3.48 12.34 -10.43
CA TYR A 82 -4.32 13.39 -11.00
C TYR A 82 -4.77 14.40 -9.95
#